data_16bbdc0c0efd5d0b3d2b3b900fdd554f
#
_entry.id   16bbdc0c0efd5d0b3d2b3b900fdd554f
#
_cell.length_a   1.000
_cell.length_b   1.000
_cell.length_c   1.000
_cell.angle_alpha   90.00
_cell.angle_beta   90.00
_cell.angle_gamma   90.00
#
_symmetry.space_group_name_H-M   'P 1'
#
loop_
_entity.id
_entity.type
_entity.pdbx_description
1 polymer ?
#
loop_
_entity_poly.entity_id
_entity_poly.type
_entity_poly.pdbx_seq_one_letter_code
_entity_poly.pdbx_strand_id
1 'polypeptide(L)'
;MQSSPAQSNPMPQNLQSEPAPAQPFNIYQTSLTASSGGNSYAGTYSDTPNQGTTMFDGQEANSSTISLTITENGSPIVTEIDTVYYLENPYQPLGLTLSYNGGQFDFLYNSSDPLPSTLTVGGSGPLGSGTYFVANSNDAIGSLTETYAVASSPLGGSSILLTTYATGTVNGQSISEAIGYVINGGEAMGVASVDIQLNGTTVHFDSSCNGCWDY
;
A
#
# COMPACT_ATOMS: atom_id res chain seq x y z
N MET A 1 37.79 33.01 34.66
CA MET A 1 36.57 32.16 34.77
C MET A 1 35.83 32.26 33.46
N GLN A 2 35.93 31.22 32.66
CA GLN A 2 35.29 31.18 31.36
C GLN A 2 33.94 30.45 31.52
N SER A 3 32.85 31.17 31.30
CA SER A 3 31.50 30.60 31.34
C SER A 3 31.26 29.76 30.07
N SER A 4 31.03 28.46 30.23
CA SER A 4 30.54 27.58 29.14
C SER A 4 29.19 28.07 28.60
N PRO A 5 29.00 28.07 27.28
CA PRO A 5 27.69 28.37 26.72
C PRO A 5 26.69 27.25 27.07
N ALA A 6 25.49 27.64 27.49
CA ALA A 6 24.38 26.72 27.75
C ALA A 6 24.03 25.98 26.47
N GLN A 7 24.06 24.65 26.51
CA GLN A 7 23.47 23.82 25.47
C GLN A 7 21.94 24.06 25.44
N SER A 8 21.47 24.64 24.37
CA SER A 8 20.03 24.68 24.08
C SER A 8 19.57 23.26 23.80
N ASN A 9 18.77 22.66 24.69
CA ASN A 9 18.03 21.46 24.39
C ASN A 9 17.17 21.72 23.13
N PRO A 10 17.24 20.86 22.12
CA PRO A 10 16.30 20.98 21.00
C PRO A 10 14.87 20.86 21.54
N MET A 11 14.02 21.81 21.19
CA MET A 11 12.59 21.71 21.47
C MET A 11 12.07 20.39 20.90
N PRO A 12 11.15 19.70 21.61
CA PRO A 12 10.51 18.51 21.04
C PRO A 12 9.87 18.92 19.71
N GLN A 13 10.31 18.29 18.63
CA GLN A 13 9.65 18.43 17.34
C GLN A 13 8.23 17.87 17.53
N ASN A 14 7.20 18.70 17.31
CA ASN A 14 5.85 18.20 17.19
C ASN A 14 5.86 17.19 16.03
N LEU A 15 5.82 15.90 16.35
CA LEU A 15 5.70 14.85 15.35
C LEU A 15 4.39 15.05 14.62
N GLN A 16 4.46 15.20 13.32
CA GLN A 16 3.30 15.29 12.46
C GLN A 16 2.46 14.02 12.58
N SER A 17 1.16 14.15 12.74
CA SER A 17 0.22 13.04 12.86
C SER A 17 -1.07 13.35 12.14
N GLU A 18 -1.66 12.31 11.53
CA GLU A 18 -2.94 12.36 10.85
C GLU A 18 -3.85 11.26 11.37
N PRO A 19 -5.19 11.44 11.38
CA PRO A 19 -6.10 10.34 11.56
C PRO A 19 -5.81 9.24 10.56
N ALA A 20 -5.93 7.97 10.95
CA ALA A 20 -5.86 6.88 10.00
C ALA A 20 -7.09 6.90 9.08
N PRO A 21 -6.95 6.53 7.81
CA PRO A 21 -8.08 6.35 6.92
C PRO A 21 -9.10 5.38 7.53
N ALA A 22 -10.37 5.76 7.54
CA ALA A 22 -11.46 4.90 8.01
C ALA A 22 -11.93 3.95 6.90
N GLN A 23 -11.61 4.24 5.67
CA GLN A 23 -12.00 3.52 4.46
C GLN A 23 -10.78 3.25 3.59
N PRO A 24 -10.84 2.29 2.65
CA PRO A 24 -9.79 2.10 1.67
C PRO A 24 -9.61 3.37 0.84
N PHE A 25 -8.47 3.44 0.23
CA PHE A 25 -8.05 4.60 -0.51
C PHE A 25 -8.90 4.73 -1.79
N ASN A 26 -9.73 5.77 -1.88
CA ASN A 26 -10.44 6.09 -3.12
C ASN A 26 -9.48 6.82 -4.06
N ILE A 27 -8.67 6.05 -4.78
CA ILE A 27 -7.68 6.57 -5.73
C ILE A 27 -8.20 6.34 -7.13
N TYR A 28 -8.67 7.41 -7.77
CA TYR A 28 -9.31 7.33 -9.08
C TYR A 28 -8.40 6.71 -10.14
N GLN A 29 -7.23 7.26 -10.34
CA GLN A 29 -6.17 6.70 -11.18
C GLN A 29 -4.88 7.50 -11.00
N THR A 30 -3.78 6.79 -10.78
CA THR A 30 -2.43 7.39 -10.72
C THR A 30 -1.59 6.81 -11.84
N SER A 31 -0.92 7.67 -12.61
CA SER A 31 0.08 7.25 -13.59
C SER A 31 1.42 7.05 -12.89
N LEU A 32 2.10 5.98 -13.21
CA LEU A 32 3.37 5.56 -12.63
C LEU A 32 4.46 5.53 -13.71
N THR A 33 5.66 5.97 -13.37
CA THR A 33 6.83 5.90 -14.26
C THR A 33 8.05 5.45 -13.52
N ALA A 34 8.90 4.67 -14.19
CA ALA A 34 10.19 4.23 -13.67
C ALA A 34 11.21 4.03 -14.78
N SER A 35 12.49 3.96 -14.39
CA SER A 35 13.56 3.51 -15.27
C SER A 35 14.54 2.65 -14.48
N SER A 36 14.93 1.49 -15.03
CA SER A 36 15.88 0.60 -14.40
C SER A 36 16.62 -0.23 -15.44
N GLY A 37 17.94 -0.39 -15.30
CA GLY A 37 18.74 -1.22 -16.19
C GLY A 37 18.72 -0.84 -17.68
N GLY A 38 18.38 0.42 -18.01
CA GLY A 38 18.22 0.89 -19.40
C GLY A 38 16.80 0.67 -19.98
N ASN A 39 15.88 0.05 -19.23
CA ASN A 39 14.49 -0.10 -19.62
C ASN A 39 13.64 1.06 -19.07
N SER A 40 12.59 1.41 -19.81
CA SER A 40 11.58 2.37 -19.43
C SER A 40 10.31 1.64 -19.03
N TYR A 41 9.76 1.98 -17.86
CA TYR A 41 8.52 1.42 -17.34
C TYR A 41 7.47 2.50 -17.22
N ALA A 42 6.25 2.15 -17.54
CA ALA A 42 5.07 2.97 -17.30
C ALA A 42 3.94 2.11 -16.72
N GLY A 43 3.10 2.69 -15.89
CA GLY A 43 2.00 1.97 -15.28
C GLY A 43 0.84 2.87 -14.89
N THR A 44 -0.21 2.23 -14.44
CA THR A 44 -1.37 2.88 -13.83
C THR A 44 -1.78 2.10 -12.59
N TYR A 45 -2.14 2.82 -11.54
CA TYR A 45 -2.70 2.30 -10.30
C TYR A 45 -4.04 2.97 -10.02
N SER A 46 -5.02 2.20 -9.58
CA SER A 46 -6.29 2.73 -9.04
C SER A 46 -6.78 1.86 -7.91
N ASP A 47 -7.49 2.46 -6.96
CA ASP A 47 -8.21 1.78 -5.88
C ASP A 47 -9.60 2.40 -5.77
N THR A 48 -10.64 1.62 -6.03
CA THR A 48 -12.02 2.09 -6.09
C THR A 48 -12.89 1.31 -5.12
N PRO A 49 -13.48 1.96 -4.11
CA PRO A 49 -14.42 1.33 -3.19
C PRO A 49 -15.63 0.76 -3.95
N ASN A 50 -16.01 -0.47 -3.62
CA ASN A 50 -17.22 -1.08 -4.12
C ASN A 50 -18.42 -0.65 -3.29
N GLN A 51 -19.62 -0.58 -3.91
CA GLN A 51 -20.83 -0.18 -3.20
C GLN A 51 -21.39 -1.34 -2.36
N GLY A 52 -21.77 -1.02 -1.11
CA GLY A 52 -22.39 -1.98 -0.20
C GLY A 52 -21.39 -2.97 0.40
N THR A 53 -21.91 -3.87 1.22
CA THR A 53 -21.16 -4.93 1.88
C THR A 53 -21.33 -6.25 1.16
N THR A 54 -20.38 -7.17 1.38
CA THR A 54 -20.40 -8.53 0.86
C THR A 54 -19.98 -9.52 1.94
N MET A 55 -20.26 -10.80 1.75
CA MET A 55 -19.76 -11.86 2.65
C MET A 55 -18.37 -12.30 2.20
N PHE A 56 -17.39 -12.23 3.10
CA PHE A 56 -16.05 -12.75 2.89
C PHE A 56 -15.63 -13.58 4.11
N ASP A 57 -15.21 -14.80 3.89
CA ASP A 57 -14.84 -15.78 4.93
C ASP A 57 -15.85 -15.87 6.10
N GLY A 58 -17.14 -15.84 5.77
CA GLY A 58 -18.24 -15.99 6.73
C GLY A 58 -18.60 -14.73 7.52
N GLN A 59 -17.99 -13.57 7.24
CA GLN A 59 -18.35 -12.30 7.86
C GLN A 59 -18.71 -11.23 6.83
N GLU A 60 -19.51 -10.25 7.24
CA GLU A 60 -19.83 -9.10 6.43
C GLU A 60 -18.62 -8.16 6.34
N ALA A 61 -18.25 -7.79 5.12
CA ALA A 61 -17.08 -6.99 4.81
C ALA A 61 -17.40 -5.92 3.78
N ASN A 62 -16.68 -4.81 3.84
CA ASN A 62 -16.57 -3.87 2.74
C ASN A 62 -15.52 -4.37 1.74
N SER A 63 -15.52 -3.85 0.53
CA SER A 63 -14.49 -4.19 -0.45
C SER A 63 -14.11 -3.02 -1.33
N SER A 64 -12.91 -3.08 -1.91
CA SER A 64 -12.46 -2.19 -2.97
C SER A 64 -11.82 -3.00 -4.10
N THR A 65 -11.78 -2.40 -5.28
CA THR A 65 -11.09 -2.98 -6.43
C THR A 65 -9.82 -2.18 -6.71
N ILE A 66 -8.69 -2.85 -6.57
CA ILE A 66 -7.37 -2.33 -6.95
C ILE A 66 -7.06 -2.82 -8.37
N SER A 67 -6.51 -1.94 -9.20
CA SER A 67 -6.00 -2.31 -10.51
C SER A 67 -4.60 -1.75 -10.69
N LEU A 68 -3.66 -2.61 -11.06
CA LEU A 68 -2.28 -2.25 -11.39
C LEU A 68 -1.94 -2.81 -12.76
N THR A 69 -1.48 -1.93 -13.65
CA THR A 69 -0.95 -2.31 -14.96
C THR A 69 0.44 -1.73 -15.11
N ILE A 70 1.41 -2.54 -15.53
CA ILE A 70 2.78 -2.09 -15.82
C ILE A 70 3.19 -2.56 -17.20
N THR A 71 3.85 -1.66 -17.95
CA THR A 71 4.46 -1.92 -19.23
C THR A 71 5.98 -1.70 -19.15
N GLU A 72 6.74 -2.52 -19.84
CA GLU A 72 8.18 -2.35 -20.09
C GLU A 72 8.39 -2.04 -21.57
N ASN A 73 8.99 -0.88 -21.86
CA ASN A 73 9.20 -0.41 -23.24
C ASN A 73 7.92 -0.47 -24.11
N GLY A 74 6.75 -0.20 -23.49
CA GLY A 74 5.43 -0.23 -24.11
C GLY A 74 4.74 -1.59 -24.20
N SER A 75 5.37 -2.67 -23.74
CA SER A 75 4.78 -4.02 -23.71
C SER A 75 4.26 -4.34 -22.31
N PRO A 76 3.02 -4.83 -22.16
CA PRO A 76 2.49 -5.22 -20.84
C PRO A 76 3.29 -6.35 -20.20
N ILE A 77 3.68 -6.18 -18.93
CA ILE A 77 4.42 -7.18 -18.13
C ILE A 77 3.71 -7.53 -16.84
N VAL A 78 2.87 -6.61 -16.30
CA VAL A 78 2.00 -6.88 -15.15
C VAL A 78 0.60 -6.39 -15.50
N THR A 79 -0.38 -7.24 -15.20
CA THR A 79 -1.80 -6.89 -15.16
C THR A 79 -2.39 -7.58 -13.94
N GLU A 80 -2.79 -6.78 -12.96
CA GLU A 80 -3.28 -7.23 -11.66
C GLU A 80 -4.61 -6.52 -11.36
N ILE A 81 -5.57 -7.29 -10.90
CA ILE A 81 -6.86 -6.78 -10.42
C ILE A 81 -7.18 -7.53 -9.14
N ASP A 82 -7.24 -6.78 -8.04
CA ASP A 82 -7.55 -7.30 -6.73
C ASP A 82 -8.92 -6.83 -6.27
N THR A 83 -9.66 -7.70 -5.60
CA THR A 83 -10.76 -7.28 -4.74
C THR A 83 -10.30 -7.47 -3.31
N VAL A 84 -10.01 -6.37 -2.62
CA VAL A 84 -9.61 -6.35 -1.21
C VAL A 84 -10.84 -6.29 -0.34
N TYR A 85 -10.89 -7.13 0.71
CA TYR A 85 -11.96 -7.19 1.69
C TYR A 85 -11.44 -6.68 3.04
N TYR A 86 -12.24 -5.85 3.74
CA TYR A 86 -11.80 -5.18 4.97
C TYR A 86 -12.99 -4.82 5.86
N LEU A 87 -12.67 -4.58 7.15
CA LEU A 87 -13.55 -3.89 8.08
C LEU A 87 -13.19 -2.41 8.13
N GLU A 88 -14.18 -1.58 8.43
CA GLU A 88 -13.99 -0.13 8.66
C GLU A 88 -14.00 0.20 10.15
N ASN A 89 -13.41 1.37 10.47
CA ASN A 89 -13.48 2.01 11.79
C ASN A 89 -13.04 1.15 12.99
N PRO A 90 -11.78 0.71 13.05
CA PRO A 90 -10.64 1.07 12.21
C PRO A 90 -10.53 0.19 10.95
N TYR A 91 -9.78 0.65 9.94
CA TYR A 91 -9.45 -0.17 8.77
C TYR A 91 -8.66 -1.41 9.20
N GLN A 92 -9.18 -2.56 8.85
CA GLN A 92 -8.57 -3.87 9.12
C GLN A 92 -8.74 -4.78 7.92
N PRO A 93 -7.66 -5.18 7.23
CA PRO A 93 -7.75 -6.07 6.09
C PRO A 93 -8.16 -7.49 6.51
N LEU A 94 -8.96 -8.16 5.69
CA LEU A 94 -9.44 -9.53 5.90
C LEU A 94 -8.84 -10.52 4.90
N GLY A 95 -8.60 -10.05 3.67
CA GLY A 95 -8.08 -10.85 2.58
C GLY A 95 -8.34 -10.18 1.23
N LEU A 96 -8.00 -10.89 0.17
CA LEU A 96 -8.27 -10.44 -1.19
C LEU A 96 -8.50 -11.63 -2.14
N THR A 97 -9.17 -11.36 -3.24
CA THR A 97 -9.15 -12.20 -4.44
C THR A 97 -8.32 -11.47 -5.50
N LEU A 98 -7.37 -12.16 -6.09
CA LEU A 98 -6.36 -11.62 -6.99
C LEU A 98 -6.48 -12.26 -8.37
N SER A 99 -6.51 -11.44 -9.42
CA SER A 99 -6.25 -11.85 -10.79
C SER A 99 -4.92 -11.26 -11.25
N TYR A 100 -3.93 -12.13 -11.45
CA TYR A 100 -2.59 -11.73 -11.84
C TYR A 100 -2.16 -12.47 -13.10
N ASN A 101 -1.91 -11.74 -14.19
CA ASN A 101 -1.49 -12.27 -15.49
C ASN A 101 -2.33 -13.49 -15.97
N GLY A 102 -3.64 -13.46 -15.71
CA GLY A 102 -4.58 -14.52 -16.10
C GLY A 102 -4.70 -15.69 -15.13
N GLY A 103 -3.90 -15.76 -14.07
CA GLY A 103 -4.11 -16.65 -12.93
C GLY A 103 -5.10 -16.02 -11.92
N GLN A 104 -5.80 -16.85 -11.16
CA GLN A 104 -6.69 -16.41 -10.07
C GLN A 104 -6.28 -17.05 -8.76
N PHE A 105 -6.23 -16.21 -7.71
CA PHE A 105 -5.74 -16.59 -6.38
C PHE A 105 -6.62 -15.96 -5.31
N ASP A 106 -6.68 -16.61 -4.16
CA ASP A 106 -7.28 -16.06 -2.95
C ASP A 106 -6.21 -15.88 -1.88
N PHE A 107 -6.24 -14.78 -1.15
CA PHE A 107 -5.38 -14.55 0.01
C PHE A 107 -6.26 -14.34 1.23
N LEU A 108 -5.99 -15.12 2.29
CA LEU A 108 -6.68 -15.02 3.56
C LEU A 108 -5.69 -14.65 4.66
N TYR A 109 -6.01 -13.61 5.44
CA TYR A 109 -5.23 -13.31 6.64
C TYR A 109 -5.46 -14.37 7.70
N ASN A 110 -4.37 -14.97 8.19
CA ASN A 110 -4.37 -15.81 9.39
C ASN A 110 -4.42 -14.94 10.65
N SER A 111 -3.86 -13.74 10.55
CA SER A 111 -3.95 -12.69 11.56
C SER A 111 -3.90 -11.33 10.84
N SER A 112 -4.77 -10.43 11.24
CA SER A 112 -4.75 -9.04 10.76
C SER A 112 -4.87 -8.09 11.95
N ASP A 113 -4.08 -7.02 11.91
CA ASP A 113 -4.10 -5.95 12.88
C ASP A 113 -4.71 -4.69 12.23
N PRO A 114 -5.61 -3.99 12.92
CA PRO A 114 -6.13 -2.73 12.39
C PRO A 114 -5.03 -1.66 12.37
N LEU A 115 -5.11 -0.74 11.43
CA LEU A 115 -4.33 0.50 11.49
C LEU A 115 -4.64 1.24 12.81
N PRO A 116 -3.65 1.82 13.49
CA PRO A 116 -3.92 2.67 14.65
C PRO A 116 -4.79 3.85 14.25
N SER A 117 -5.66 4.31 15.14
CA SER A 117 -6.59 5.44 14.87
C SER A 117 -5.89 6.77 14.52
N THR A 118 -4.62 6.88 14.82
CA THR A 118 -3.77 8.03 14.48
C THR A 118 -2.42 7.54 13.97
N LEU A 119 -2.04 8.01 12.79
CA LEU A 119 -0.75 7.75 12.17
C LEU A 119 0.21 8.89 12.51
N THR A 120 1.37 8.56 13.07
CA THR A 120 2.39 9.55 13.48
C THR A 120 3.68 9.29 12.72
N VAL A 121 4.31 10.33 12.21
CA VAL A 121 5.62 10.24 11.53
C VAL A 121 6.65 9.52 12.41
N GLY A 122 7.31 8.52 11.86
CA GLY A 122 8.20 7.60 12.57
C GLY A 122 7.49 6.36 13.14
N GLY A 123 6.15 6.30 13.09
CA GLY A 123 5.38 5.12 13.48
C GLY A 123 5.51 3.99 12.45
N SER A 124 5.40 2.75 12.91
CA SER A 124 5.35 1.54 12.08
C SER A 124 4.73 0.39 12.86
N GLY A 125 4.27 -0.63 12.16
CA GLY A 125 3.70 -1.82 12.81
C GLY A 125 3.28 -2.90 11.82
N PRO A 126 2.80 -4.04 12.32
CA PRO A 126 2.20 -5.08 11.50
C PRO A 126 0.84 -4.64 10.96
N LEU A 127 0.45 -5.17 9.81
CA LEU A 127 -0.92 -5.20 9.29
C LEU A 127 -1.47 -6.62 9.30
N GLY A 128 -0.59 -7.62 9.22
CA GLY A 128 -0.98 -9.01 9.33
C GLY A 128 -0.10 -9.98 8.57
N SER A 129 -0.53 -11.23 8.59
CA SER A 129 0.07 -12.29 7.80
C SER A 129 -1.00 -13.26 7.32
N GLY A 130 -0.79 -13.88 6.17
CA GLY A 130 -1.79 -14.75 5.58
C GLY A 130 -1.21 -15.75 4.60
N THR A 131 -2.12 -16.49 3.97
CA THR A 131 -1.81 -17.60 3.07
C THR A 131 -2.47 -17.36 1.72
N TYR A 132 -1.72 -17.58 0.64
CA TYR A 132 -2.22 -17.63 -0.73
C TYR A 132 -2.70 -19.03 -1.08
N PHE A 133 -3.82 -19.09 -1.76
CA PHE A 133 -4.43 -20.30 -2.29
C PHE A 133 -4.69 -20.15 -3.80
N VAL A 134 -4.72 -21.25 -4.52
CA VAL A 134 -5.33 -21.26 -5.85
C VAL A 134 -6.83 -20.99 -5.70
N ALA A 135 -7.39 -20.08 -6.49
CA ALA A 135 -8.80 -19.68 -6.37
C ALA A 135 -9.75 -20.89 -6.42
N ASN A 136 -10.73 -20.87 -5.53
CA ASN A 136 -11.69 -21.98 -5.35
C ASN A 136 -11.04 -23.32 -4.95
N SER A 137 -9.87 -23.31 -4.34
CA SER A 137 -9.13 -24.48 -3.87
C SER A 137 -8.64 -24.25 -2.44
N ASN A 138 -8.32 -25.33 -1.73
CA ASN A 138 -7.60 -25.28 -0.46
C ASN A 138 -6.10 -25.50 -0.63
N ASP A 139 -5.59 -25.47 -1.86
CA ASP A 139 -4.18 -25.69 -2.16
C ASP A 139 -3.39 -24.41 -1.85
N ALA A 140 -2.70 -24.42 -0.72
CA ALA A 140 -1.83 -23.33 -0.32
C ALA A 140 -0.60 -23.27 -1.23
N ILE A 141 -0.33 -22.09 -1.79
CA ILE A 141 0.76 -21.85 -2.74
C ILE A 141 1.80 -20.85 -2.22
N GLY A 142 1.53 -20.22 -1.09
CA GLY A 142 2.45 -19.23 -0.53
C GLY A 142 1.94 -18.57 0.73
N SER A 143 2.73 -17.61 1.21
CA SER A 143 2.39 -16.80 2.38
C SER A 143 2.89 -15.38 2.20
N LEU A 144 2.24 -14.43 2.88
CA LEU A 144 2.58 -13.02 2.88
C LEU A 144 2.56 -12.48 4.31
N THR A 145 3.43 -11.52 4.58
CA THR A 145 3.41 -10.68 5.77
C THR A 145 3.34 -9.24 5.33
N GLU A 146 2.44 -8.47 5.96
CA GLU A 146 2.27 -7.06 5.70
C GLU A 146 2.60 -6.22 6.92
N THR A 147 3.24 -5.09 6.65
CA THR A 147 3.59 -4.07 7.65
C THR A 147 3.32 -2.69 7.08
N TYR A 148 3.30 -1.67 7.95
CA TYR A 148 3.24 -0.28 7.53
C TYR A 148 4.36 0.54 8.18
N ALA A 149 4.70 1.67 7.54
CA ALA A 149 5.51 2.73 8.13
C ALA A 149 4.96 4.10 7.74
N VAL A 150 5.20 5.09 8.60
CA VAL A 150 4.73 6.47 8.41
C VAL A 150 5.93 7.40 8.34
N ALA A 151 6.01 8.18 7.27
CA ALA A 151 7.05 9.18 7.06
C ALA A 151 6.42 10.56 6.79
N SER A 152 7.25 11.60 6.76
CA SER A 152 6.83 12.92 6.29
C SER A 152 6.48 12.83 4.81
N SER A 153 5.38 13.46 4.41
CA SER A 153 5.01 13.52 2.99
C SER A 153 6.00 14.37 2.19
N PRO A 154 6.34 13.95 0.96
CA PRO A 154 7.12 14.78 0.04
C PRO A 154 6.40 16.08 -0.35
N LEU A 155 5.08 16.14 -0.17
CA LEU A 155 4.28 17.35 -0.43
C LEU A 155 4.42 18.40 0.68
N GLY A 156 4.94 18.04 1.84
CA GLY A 156 5.02 18.92 3.00
C GLY A 156 3.65 19.22 3.64
N GLY A 157 3.55 20.33 4.36
CA GLY A 157 2.31 20.74 5.04
C GLY A 157 1.95 19.79 6.20
N SER A 158 0.66 19.46 6.34
CA SER A 158 0.14 18.50 7.32
C SER A 158 0.14 17.06 6.81
N SER A 159 0.31 16.83 5.51
CA SER A 159 0.24 15.50 4.91
C SER A 159 1.38 14.58 5.38
N ILE A 160 1.07 13.29 5.54
CA ILE A 160 2.02 12.21 5.83
C ILE A 160 2.11 11.23 4.66
N LEU A 161 3.17 10.44 4.63
CA LEU A 161 3.34 9.30 3.74
C LEU A 161 3.13 8.02 4.55
N LEU A 162 2.06 7.29 4.26
CA LEU A 162 1.82 5.94 4.76
C LEU A 162 2.32 4.95 3.71
N THR A 163 3.32 4.15 4.04
CA THR A 163 3.79 3.08 3.15
C THR A 163 3.39 1.73 3.72
N THR A 164 2.71 0.92 2.91
CA THR A 164 2.45 -0.50 3.20
C THR A 164 3.52 -1.34 2.51
N TYR A 165 3.96 -2.39 3.17
CA TYR A 165 4.95 -3.34 2.66
C TYR A 165 4.37 -4.72 2.71
N ALA A 166 4.41 -5.43 1.59
CA ALA A 166 4.02 -6.81 1.47
C ALA A 166 5.24 -7.66 1.09
N THR A 167 5.57 -8.67 1.88
CA THR A 167 6.71 -9.56 1.63
C THR A 167 6.33 -11.01 1.88
N GLY A 168 6.77 -11.90 1.00
CA GLY A 168 6.44 -13.32 1.14
C GLY A 168 6.92 -14.19 -0.01
N THR A 169 6.20 -15.28 -0.24
CA THR A 169 6.46 -16.19 -1.36
C THR A 169 5.17 -16.69 -1.95
N VAL A 170 5.11 -16.83 -3.29
CA VAL A 170 4.03 -17.52 -4.01
C VAL A 170 4.64 -18.47 -5.01
N ASN A 171 4.22 -19.74 -5.02
CA ASN A 171 4.78 -20.80 -5.86
C ASN A 171 6.33 -20.90 -5.75
N GLY A 172 6.88 -20.64 -4.55
CA GLY A 172 8.33 -20.65 -4.32
C GLY A 172 9.09 -19.44 -4.86
N GLN A 173 8.41 -18.47 -5.43
CA GLN A 173 8.98 -17.19 -5.86
C GLN A 173 8.81 -16.16 -4.75
N SER A 174 9.86 -15.40 -4.46
CA SER A 174 9.77 -14.27 -3.53
C SER A 174 8.93 -13.16 -4.13
N ILE A 175 8.05 -12.58 -3.30
CA ILE A 175 7.31 -11.36 -3.60
C ILE A 175 7.77 -10.26 -2.65
N SER A 176 7.91 -9.06 -3.19
CA SER A 176 8.12 -7.85 -2.39
C SER A 176 7.46 -6.68 -3.11
N GLU A 177 6.57 -6.03 -2.40
CA GLU A 177 5.84 -4.85 -2.88
C GLU A 177 5.80 -3.80 -1.78
N ALA A 178 5.84 -2.53 -2.16
CA ALA A 178 5.56 -1.43 -1.26
C ALA A 178 4.73 -0.37 -1.99
N ILE A 179 3.69 0.14 -1.33
CA ILE A 179 2.83 1.21 -1.87
C ILE A 179 2.83 2.37 -0.89
N GLY A 180 3.25 3.54 -1.36
CA GLY A 180 3.26 4.78 -0.60
C GLY A 180 2.03 5.63 -0.89
N TYR A 181 1.20 5.88 0.12
CA TYR A 181 -0.01 6.70 0.05
C TYR A 181 0.20 8.04 0.75
N VAL A 182 -0.20 9.12 0.10
CA VAL A 182 -0.26 10.44 0.76
C VAL A 182 -1.58 10.56 1.50
N ILE A 183 -1.49 10.79 2.81
CA ILE A 183 -2.65 10.96 3.70
C ILE A 183 -2.72 12.40 4.17
N ASN A 184 -3.90 13.00 4.09
CA ASN A 184 -4.19 14.34 4.59
C ASN A 184 -5.61 14.39 5.17
N GLY A 185 -5.76 14.86 6.42
CA GLY A 185 -7.06 14.91 7.09
C GLY A 185 -7.74 13.56 7.29
N GLY A 186 -6.99 12.44 7.29
CA GLY A 186 -7.52 11.07 7.37
C GLY A 186 -8.02 10.51 6.05
N GLU A 187 -7.76 11.18 4.94
CA GLU A 187 -8.10 10.71 3.59
C GLU A 187 -6.83 10.44 2.77
N ALA A 188 -6.85 9.40 1.94
CA ALA A 188 -5.79 9.16 0.98
C ALA A 188 -5.99 10.08 -0.23
N MET A 189 -5.00 10.92 -0.47
CA MET A 189 -5.00 11.86 -1.58
C MET A 189 -4.51 11.22 -2.88
N GLY A 190 -3.76 10.13 -2.79
CA GLY A 190 -3.23 9.39 -3.93
C GLY A 190 -2.03 8.52 -3.58
N VAL A 191 -1.50 7.82 -4.57
CA VAL A 191 -0.28 7.04 -4.48
C VAL A 191 0.92 7.91 -4.86
N ALA A 192 1.91 7.98 -3.97
CA ALA A 192 3.18 8.68 -4.23
C ALA A 192 4.17 7.78 -4.97
N SER A 193 4.23 6.50 -4.59
CA SER A 193 5.17 5.53 -5.17
C SER A 193 4.65 4.11 -5.08
N VAL A 194 5.14 3.26 -5.97
CA VAL A 194 4.97 1.80 -5.92
C VAL A 194 6.33 1.16 -6.15
N ASP A 195 6.75 0.29 -5.24
CA ASP A 195 7.89 -0.61 -5.41
C ASP A 195 7.38 -2.01 -5.71
N ILE A 196 7.84 -2.62 -6.77
CA ILE A 196 7.45 -3.99 -7.15
C ILE A 196 8.65 -4.79 -7.61
N GLN A 197 8.68 -6.07 -7.28
CA GLN A 197 9.73 -6.98 -7.73
C GLN A 197 9.42 -7.53 -9.13
N LEU A 198 10.21 -7.14 -10.11
CA LEU A 198 10.13 -7.61 -11.50
C LEU A 198 11.37 -8.42 -11.82
N ASN A 199 11.20 -9.71 -12.16
CA ASN A 199 12.32 -10.62 -12.51
C ASN A 199 13.46 -10.61 -11.47
N GLY A 200 13.14 -10.54 -10.17
CA GLY A 200 14.12 -10.52 -9.08
C GLY A 200 14.79 -9.16 -8.83
N THR A 201 14.37 -8.12 -9.53
CA THR A 201 14.84 -6.73 -9.32
C THR A 201 13.70 -5.88 -8.83
N THR A 202 13.90 -5.12 -7.74
CA THR A 202 12.93 -4.13 -7.30
C THR A 202 12.99 -2.92 -8.22
N VAL A 203 11.86 -2.56 -8.80
CA VAL A 203 11.68 -1.35 -9.61
C VAL A 203 10.83 -0.37 -8.80
N HIS A 204 11.37 0.83 -8.61
CA HIS A 204 10.70 1.93 -7.95
C HIS A 204 9.98 2.77 -8.98
N PHE A 205 8.67 2.92 -8.82
CA PHE A 205 7.81 3.77 -9.64
C PHE A 205 7.44 5.01 -8.85
N ASP A 206 7.68 6.16 -9.45
CA ASP A 206 7.15 7.42 -8.96
C ASP A 206 5.80 7.71 -9.62
N SER A 207 4.91 8.32 -8.87
CA SER A 207 3.68 8.87 -9.43
C SER A 207 4.03 10.07 -10.32
N SER A 208 3.58 10.04 -11.57
CA SER A 208 3.78 11.13 -12.53
C SER A 208 2.73 12.24 -12.42
N CYS A 209 1.95 12.26 -11.36
CA CYS A 209 0.89 13.23 -11.17
C CYS A 209 1.44 14.62 -10.80
N ASN A 210 1.92 15.38 -11.79
CA ASN A 210 2.12 16.83 -11.68
C ASN A 210 0.74 17.49 -11.61
N GLY A 211 0.24 17.82 -10.40
CA GLY A 211 -1.01 18.57 -10.20
C GLY A 211 -2.21 17.76 -9.70
N CYS A 212 -2.07 16.47 -9.37
CA CYS A 212 -3.16 15.72 -8.72
C CYS A 212 -3.39 16.14 -7.26
N TRP A 213 -2.60 17.06 -6.74
CA TRP A 213 -2.60 17.49 -5.35
C TRP A 213 -3.18 18.89 -5.13
N ASP A 214 -3.68 19.56 -6.19
CA ASP A 214 -4.31 20.88 -6.14
C ASP A 214 -5.81 20.72 -5.80
N TYR A 215 -6.12 20.49 -4.52
CA TYR A 215 -7.47 20.65 -3.96
C TYR A 215 -7.45 21.56 -2.73
#